data_3d1a123603433cb125d9933e8e80ecb0
#
_entry.id   3d1a123603433cb125d9933e8e80ecb0
#
_cell.length_a   1.000
_cell.length_b   1.000
_cell.length_c   1.000
_cell.angle_alpha   90.00
_cell.angle_beta   90.00
_cell.angle_gamma   90.00
#
_symmetry.space_group_name_H-M   'P 1'
#
loop_
_entity.id
_entity.type
_entity.pdbx_description
1 polymer ?
#
loop_
_entity_poly.entity_id
_entity_poly.type
_entity_poly.pdbx_seq_one_letter_code
_entity_poly.pdbx_strand_id
1 'polypeptide(L)'
;YPQEKVYLHMDNRSYYIGDTIWLKAYVLNATTLRPTETSGVLYVELLNEHGVEMAHRKLRVENGMCHGEFPLEESYRTGYYEIRAYTRNMLNFGNEEKWTILAGGLVLEAMRFTNYNEMAAKIEHPMLTEKDSLRMRSSIIPPRNHTIFSRVFPVYMKPQAKGEYKREKKWYPLHTSLSFPQETNPTLRPDNLHISFYPEGGALIEGINSIVAFEATDQWGRKCDVKGRIANNKETITTFSTTMRGRGTFRLRPESEEQYTAFVTYKGKDYKFKLPIPKKQGYTLHVTPPIGKGKTTFTVKGNVGDEELLGLILQCRGAAYAYDTLRVASNDSASIQIDYRALRPGVNQLTLFDTSGKALADRLFFVNPHMPPATLDIQHIPDSLLSYQKVSLDMSLRDNSQMLFATGFFSLSVTDAADSITTYDTRDIRSELLLCSDLKGFIEDADSYFHHHNDTLMASDLDLLMLVQGWRRYEWETMSGRKPYSRRYAPEKGLMIDGYVISNQVPNGKSIFFADDYPRIPSLKMDVSLRGE
;
A
#
# COMPACT_ATOMS: atom_id res chain seq x y z
N TYR A 1 4.99 17.88 4.98
CA TYR A 1 5.99 17.02 5.62
C TYR A 1 6.44 15.96 4.62
N PRO A 2 7.75 15.85 4.30
CA PRO A 2 8.24 14.92 3.31
C PRO A 2 8.04 13.48 3.79
N GLN A 3 7.35 12.69 2.98
CA GLN A 3 7.20 11.26 3.17
C GLN A 3 8.19 10.50 2.28
N GLU A 4 8.42 9.26 2.58
CA GLU A 4 9.30 8.36 1.82
C GLU A 4 8.53 7.14 1.35
N LYS A 5 8.98 6.57 0.24
CA LYS A 5 8.54 5.28 -0.30
C LYS A 5 9.74 4.36 -0.42
N VAL A 6 9.51 3.08 -0.22
CA VAL A 6 10.53 2.05 -0.38
C VAL A 6 10.04 1.05 -1.41
N TYR A 7 10.96 0.57 -2.23
CA TYR A 7 10.79 -0.61 -3.05
C TYR A 7 11.95 -1.57 -2.85
N LEU A 8 11.65 -2.85 -2.60
CA LEU A 8 12.65 -3.91 -2.56
C LEU A 8 12.59 -4.72 -3.86
N HIS A 9 13.71 -4.76 -4.57
CA HIS A 9 13.96 -5.72 -5.63
C HIS A 9 14.64 -6.92 -5.03
N MET A 10 13.93 -8.04 -5.00
CA MET A 10 14.43 -9.34 -4.53
C MET A 10 14.89 -10.16 -5.73
N ASP A 11 15.86 -11.02 -5.53
CA ASP A 11 16.42 -11.89 -6.58
C ASP A 11 15.44 -12.96 -7.06
N ASN A 12 14.47 -13.35 -6.22
CA ASN A 12 13.40 -14.28 -6.58
C ASN A 12 12.06 -13.89 -5.95
N ARG A 13 10.97 -14.53 -6.37
CA ARG A 13 9.61 -14.37 -5.84
C ARG A 13 9.18 -15.51 -4.92
N SER A 14 9.98 -16.58 -4.85
CA SER A 14 9.82 -17.75 -4.00
C SER A 14 11.17 -18.33 -3.68
N TYR A 15 11.28 -19.01 -2.56
CA TYR A 15 12.55 -19.52 -2.06
C TYR A 15 12.41 -20.93 -1.52
N TYR A 16 13.55 -21.60 -1.32
CA TYR A 16 13.64 -22.84 -0.58
C TYR A 16 14.37 -22.63 0.75
N ILE A 17 14.08 -23.46 1.72
CA ILE A 17 14.86 -23.52 2.97
C ILE A 17 16.33 -23.77 2.60
N GLY A 18 17.25 -22.99 3.18
CA GLY A 18 18.67 -22.99 2.86
C GLY A 18 19.09 -22.01 1.75
N ASP A 19 18.14 -21.38 1.06
CA ASP A 19 18.44 -20.29 0.14
C ASP A 19 18.79 -19.01 0.89
N THR A 20 19.38 -18.07 0.18
CA THR A 20 19.59 -16.71 0.66
C THR A 20 18.78 -15.74 -0.18
N ILE A 21 17.95 -14.95 0.48
CA ILE A 21 17.22 -13.85 -0.16
C ILE A 21 18.20 -12.70 -0.38
N TRP A 22 18.50 -12.36 -1.61
CA TRP A 22 19.27 -11.18 -1.96
C TRP A 22 18.32 -10.04 -2.32
N LEU A 23 18.59 -8.85 -1.83
CA LEU A 23 17.77 -7.70 -2.10
C LEU A 23 18.58 -6.43 -2.38
N LYS A 24 18.01 -5.59 -3.25
CA LYS A 24 18.38 -4.19 -3.39
C LYS A 24 17.17 -3.33 -3.08
N ALA A 25 17.37 -2.34 -2.22
CA ALA A 25 16.34 -1.40 -1.82
C ALA A 25 16.53 -0.04 -2.51
N TYR A 26 15.41 0.56 -2.87
CA TYR A 26 15.31 1.94 -3.36
C TYR A 26 14.45 2.72 -2.38
N VAL A 27 15.02 3.76 -1.79
CA VAL A 27 14.36 4.64 -0.83
C VAL A 27 14.21 6.02 -1.48
N LEU A 28 12.98 6.41 -1.70
CA LEU A 28 12.65 7.57 -2.52
C LEU A 28 11.84 8.60 -1.72
N ASN A 29 12.00 9.85 -2.06
CA ASN A 29 11.05 10.88 -1.66
C ASN A 29 9.70 10.59 -2.32
N ALA A 30 8.64 10.46 -1.53
CA ALA A 30 7.33 10.02 -2.01
C ALA A 30 6.70 10.97 -3.04
N THR A 31 6.99 12.26 -2.96
CA THR A 31 6.43 13.28 -3.86
C THR A 31 7.15 13.33 -5.20
N THR A 32 8.49 13.34 -5.18
CA THR A 32 9.31 13.54 -6.37
C THR A 32 9.74 12.25 -7.05
N LEU A 33 9.67 11.13 -6.33
CA LEU A 33 10.23 9.81 -6.70
C LEU A 33 11.75 9.87 -7.00
N ARG A 34 12.44 10.86 -6.46
CA ARG A 34 13.91 10.95 -6.49
C ARG A 34 14.49 10.23 -5.26
N PRO A 35 15.77 9.80 -5.32
CA PRO A 35 16.46 9.27 -4.15
C PRO A 35 16.27 10.14 -2.92
N THR A 36 16.03 9.51 -1.75
CA THR A 36 15.82 10.26 -0.52
C THR A 36 17.11 10.91 -0.04
N GLU A 37 16.97 12.11 0.51
CA GLU A 37 18.00 12.81 1.28
C GLU A 37 17.63 12.87 2.78
N THR A 38 16.46 12.31 3.12
CA THR A 38 15.88 12.43 4.47
C THR A 38 16.46 11.38 5.41
N SER A 39 16.41 10.11 5.03
CA SER A 39 16.82 8.99 5.89
C SER A 39 18.07 8.30 5.34
N GLY A 40 19.05 8.08 6.22
CA GLY A 40 20.28 7.34 5.94
C GLY A 40 20.27 5.89 6.42
N VAL A 41 19.14 5.41 6.97
CA VAL A 41 18.98 4.03 7.48
C VAL A 41 17.66 3.46 7.01
N LEU A 42 17.71 2.24 6.47
CA LEU A 42 16.57 1.40 6.16
C LEU A 42 16.52 0.20 7.11
N TYR A 43 15.37 -0.02 7.70
CA TYR A 43 15.05 -1.22 8.47
C TYR A 43 14.40 -2.22 7.54
N VAL A 44 14.87 -3.46 7.56
CA VAL A 44 14.27 -4.56 6.82
C VAL A 44 14.07 -5.72 7.78
N GLU A 45 12.85 -6.23 7.85
CA GLU A 45 12.43 -7.30 8.75
C GLU A 45 11.90 -8.48 7.93
N LEU A 46 12.30 -9.69 8.31
CA LEU A 46 11.76 -10.94 7.79
C LEU A 46 10.85 -11.55 8.85
N LEU A 47 9.58 -11.74 8.53
CA LEU A 47 8.59 -12.30 9.43
C LEU A 47 8.06 -13.61 8.87
N ASN A 48 7.70 -14.53 9.78
CA ASN A 48 7.00 -15.75 9.39
C ASN A 48 5.49 -15.51 9.25
N GLU A 49 4.75 -16.53 8.88
CA GLU A 49 3.31 -16.52 8.70
C GLU A 49 2.49 -16.10 9.95
N HIS A 50 3.09 -16.18 11.12
CA HIS A 50 2.49 -15.77 12.39
C HIS A 50 2.85 -14.32 12.76
N GLY A 51 3.60 -13.62 11.91
CA GLY A 51 4.07 -12.26 12.18
C GLY A 51 5.23 -12.18 13.17
N VAL A 52 5.87 -13.33 13.47
CA VAL A 52 7.06 -13.37 14.33
C VAL A 52 8.28 -12.96 13.51
N GLU A 53 9.06 -12.01 14.03
CA GLU A 53 10.31 -11.59 13.44
C GLU A 53 11.34 -12.73 13.49
N MET A 54 11.77 -13.18 12.32
CA MET A 54 12.78 -14.24 12.16
C MET A 54 14.18 -13.64 12.04
N ALA A 55 14.29 -12.52 11.37
CA ALA A 55 15.54 -11.79 11.20
C ALA A 55 15.27 -10.31 10.88
N HIS A 56 16.23 -9.46 11.20
CA HIS A 56 16.19 -8.05 10.78
C HIS A 56 17.55 -7.55 10.30
N ARG A 57 17.52 -6.46 9.51
CA ARG A 57 18.70 -5.76 9.05
C ARG A 57 18.51 -4.26 9.19
N LYS A 58 19.56 -3.57 9.58
CA LYS A 58 19.70 -2.10 9.49
C LYS A 58 20.69 -1.81 8.38
N LEU A 59 20.22 -1.26 7.28
CA LEU A 59 21.02 -1.04 6.09
C LEU A 59 21.31 0.45 5.93
N ARG A 60 22.56 0.79 5.67
CA ARG A 60 22.97 2.17 5.37
C ARG A 60 22.46 2.55 3.99
N VAL A 61 21.72 3.64 3.91
CA VAL A 61 21.19 4.19 2.66
C VAL A 61 22.15 5.23 2.12
N GLU A 62 22.65 5.00 0.91
CA GLU A 62 23.52 5.91 0.16
C GLU A 62 22.88 6.23 -1.19
N ASN A 63 22.71 7.52 -1.49
CA ASN A 63 22.04 7.97 -2.71
C ASN A 63 20.65 7.32 -2.91
N GLY A 64 19.90 7.12 -1.81
CA GLY A 64 18.59 6.48 -1.84
C GLY A 64 18.61 4.98 -2.11
N MET A 65 19.75 4.31 -1.97
CA MET A 65 19.86 2.88 -2.22
C MET A 65 20.61 2.17 -1.09
N CYS A 66 20.29 0.90 -0.90
CA CYS A 66 21.07 -0.04 -0.10
C CYS A 66 20.82 -1.47 -0.59
N HIS A 67 21.59 -2.41 -0.08
CA HIS A 67 21.44 -3.83 -0.38
C HIS A 67 21.67 -4.66 0.88
N GLY A 68 21.17 -5.89 0.86
CA GLY A 68 21.32 -6.82 1.97
C GLY A 68 20.86 -8.22 1.60
N GLU A 69 20.98 -9.12 2.58
CA GLU A 69 20.59 -10.50 2.43
C GLU A 69 19.96 -11.08 3.69
N PHE A 70 19.14 -12.13 3.50
CA PHE A 70 18.59 -12.95 4.57
C PHE A 70 18.81 -14.43 4.22
N PRO A 71 19.71 -15.15 4.91
CA PRO A 71 19.78 -16.59 4.78
C PRO A 71 18.53 -17.21 5.41
N LEU A 72 17.87 -18.10 4.68
CA LEU A 72 16.77 -18.93 5.16
C LEU A 72 17.35 -20.17 5.83
N GLU A 73 17.50 -20.11 7.14
CA GLU A 73 18.13 -21.17 7.92
C GLU A 73 17.35 -22.49 7.82
N GLU A 74 18.05 -23.63 7.92
CA GLU A 74 17.43 -24.96 7.91
C GLU A 74 16.45 -25.18 9.07
N SER A 75 16.58 -24.41 10.14
CA SER A 75 15.65 -24.39 11.28
C SER A 75 14.31 -23.74 10.96
N TYR A 76 14.22 -22.98 9.87
CA TYR A 76 12.99 -22.30 9.48
C TYR A 76 11.98 -23.31 8.92
N ARG A 77 10.71 -22.97 9.00
CA ARG A 77 9.61 -23.78 8.49
C ARG A 77 9.18 -23.33 7.12
N THR A 78 8.70 -24.26 6.31
CA THR A 78 8.02 -23.93 5.06
C THR A 78 6.72 -23.19 5.34
N GLY A 79 6.32 -22.29 4.43
CA GLY A 79 5.13 -21.48 4.57
C GLY A 79 5.29 -20.12 3.91
N TYR A 80 4.41 -19.18 4.24
CA TYR A 80 4.54 -17.82 3.76
C TYR A 80 5.34 -16.95 4.73
N TYR A 81 6.22 -16.15 4.15
CA TYR A 81 7.01 -15.16 4.85
C TYR A 81 6.64 -13.78 4.34
N GLU A 82 6.76 -12.80 5.21
CA GLU A 82 6.60 -11.40 4.88
C GLU A 82 7.92 -10.67 5.08
N ILE A 83 8.36 -9.91 4.06
CA ILE A 83 9.45 -8.97 4.20
C ILE A 83 8.88 -7.56 4.28
N ARG A 84 9.29 -6.79 5.30
CA ARG A 84 8.92 -5.40 5.50
C ARG A 84 10.15 -4.52 5.37
N ALA A 85 9.96 -3.33 4.80
CA ALA A 85 11.04 -2.36 4.72
C ALA A 85 10.50 -0.95 4.97
N TYR A 86 11.19 -0.22 5.84
CA TYR A 86 10.80 1.13 6.22
C TYR A 86 11.97 1.95 6.77
N THR A 87 11.89 3.25 6.63
CA THR A 87 12.72 4.18 7.37
C THR A 87 12.00 4.59 8.65
N ARG A 88 12.74 5.01 9.66
CA ARG A 88 12.14 5.50 10.91
C ARG A 88 11.19 6.69 10.67
N ASN A 89 11.49 7.53 9.67
CA ASN A 89 10.61 8.63 9.28
C ASN A 89 9.24 8.15 8.78
N MET A 90 9.17 6.99 8.09
CA MET A 90 7.91 6.44 7.58
C MET A 90 6.93 6.05 8.69
N LEU A 91 7.44 5.71 9.87
CA LEU A 91 6.62 5.35 11.04
C LEU A 91 5.79 6.52 11.61
N ASN A 92 6.03 7.75 11.15
CA ASN A 92 5.18 8.89 11.50
C ASN A 92 3.85 8.92 10.73
N PHE A 93 3.67 8.06 9.73
CA PHE A 93 2.54 8.08 8.80
C PHE A 93 1.88 6.70 8.72
N GLY A 94 0.59 6.66 8.40
CA GLY A 94 -0.13 5.42 8.04
C GLY A 94 -0.32 4.38 9.15
N ASN A 95 -0.05 4.72 10.41
CA ASN A 95 -0.23 3.80 11.51
C ASN A 95 -1.72 3.65 11.85
N GLU A 96 -2.20 2.41 11.88
CA GLU A 96 -3.41 2.08 12.61
C GLU A 96 -3.04 2.01 14.10
N GLU A 97 -3.75 2.77 14.93
CA GLU A 97 -3.41 2.92 16.36
C GLU A 97 -3.75 1.71 17.24
N LYS A 98 -4.31 0.65 16.66
CA LYS A 98 -4.86 -0.47 17.44
C LYS A 98 -4.10 -1.76 17.20
N TRP A 99 -3.61 -2.33 18.28
CA TRP A 99 -3.16 -3.72 18.33
C TRP A 99 -4.38 -4.65 18.50
N THR A 100 -4.35 -5.78 17.88
CA THR A 100 -5.41 -6.78 17.98
C THR A 100 -4.88 -8.03 18.65
N ILE A 101 -5.59 -8.54 19.64
CA ILE A 101 -5.26 -9.81 20.30
C ILE A 101 -6.32 -10.86 19.89
N LEU A 102 -5.87 -11.98 19.36
CA LEU A 102 -6.71 -13.13 19.11
C LEU A 102 -6.71 -14.05 20.33
N ALA A 103 -7.74 -13.99 21.15
CA ALA A 103 -7.88 -14.87 22.30
C ALA A 103 -9.10 -15.79 22.10
N GLY A 104 -8.85 -17.10 21.96
CA GLY A 104 -9.93 -18.11 21.89
C GLY A 104 -10.93 -17.93 20.75
N GLY A 105 -10.52 -17.36 19.62
CA GLY A 105 -11.41 -17.05 18.50
C GLY A 105 -12.16 -15.73 18.61
N LEU A 106 -12.01 -15.00 19.69
CA LEU A 106 -12.53 -13.64 19.87
C LEU A 106 -11.45 -12.62 19.55
N VAL A 107 -11.82 -11.58 18.80
CA VAL A 107 -10.96 -10.42 18.54
C VAL A 107 -11.15 -9.46 19.71
N LEU A 108 -10.16 -9.35 20.58
CA LEU A 108 -10.13 -8.34 21.63
C LEU A 108 -9.33 -7.14 21.08
N GLU A 109 -9.99 -5.99 20.99
CA GLU A 109 -9.30 -4.73 20.69
C GLU A 109 -8.42 -4.37 21.88
N ALA A 110 -7.10 -4.49 21.74
CA ALA A 110 -6.17 -4.11 22.78
C ALA A 110 -5.88 -2.61 22.76
N MET A 111 -5.61 -2.09 23.96
CA MET A 111 -5.30 -0.68 24.19
C MET A 111 -4.10 -0.21 23.37
N ARG A 112 -3.93 1.11 23.27
CA ARG A 112 -2.78 1.79 22.64
C ARG A 112 -1.49 1.42 23.37
N PHE A 113 -0.64 0.64 22.73
CA PHE A 113 0.72 0.35 23.19
C PHE A 113 1.72 1.05 22.28
N THR A 114 2.82 1.49 22.85
CA THR A 114 3.83 2.22 22.09
C THR A 114 4.74 1.31 21.28
N ASN A 115 4.92 0.06 21.72
CA ASN A 115 5.70 -0.96 21.01
C ASN A 115 5.34 -2.37 21.49
N TYR A 116 5.80 -3.37 20.75
CA TYR A 116 5.59 -4.79 21.04
C TYR A 116 6.12 -5.19 22.44
N ASN A 117 7.29 -4.70 22.82
CA ASN A 117 7.91 -5.07 24.09
C ASN A 117 7.11 -4.54 25.30
N GLU A 118 6.56 -3.33 25.21
CA GLU A 118 5.68 -2.77 26.25
C GLU A 118 4.40 -3.58 26.40
N MET A 119 3.84 -4.04 25.30
CA MET A 119 2.66 -4.90 25.31
C MET A 119 2.99 -6.30 25.81
N ALA A 120 4.08 -6.90 25.36
CA ALA A 120 4.55 -8.21 25.83
C ALA A 120 4.81 -8.21 27.34
N ALA A 121 5.47 -7.15 27.85
CA ALA A 121 5.72 -6.99 29.30
C ALA A 121 4.43 -6.87 30.13
N LYS A 122 3.36 -6.26 29.58
CA LYS A 122 2.06 -6.17 30.28
C LYS A 122 1.24 -7.47 30.22
N ILE A 123 1.53 -8.34 29.26
CA ILE A 123 0.89 -9.66 29.11
C ILE A 123 1.62 -10.72 29.96
N GLU A 124 2.88 -10.48 30.34
CA GLU A 124 3.62 -11.35 31.27
C GLU A 124 2.98 -11.27 32.66
N HIS A 125 2.04 -12.17 32.91
CA HIS A 125 1.48 -12.36 34.24
C HIS A 125 2.32 -13.41 34.97
N PRO A 126 2.70 -13.19 36.25
CA PRO A 126 3.55 -14.13 37.01
C PRO A 126 2.95 -15.54 37.21
N MET A 127 1.71 -15.73 36.83
CA MET A 127 0.98 -17.01 36.86
C MET A 127 0.91 -17.75 35.52
N LEU A 128 1.44 -17.18 34.44
CA LEU A 128 1.43 -17.83 33.11
C LEU A 128 2.68 -18.70 32.94
N THR A 129 2.48 -19.91 32.43
CA THR A 129 3.62 -20.74 32.04
C THR A 129 4.33 -20.13 30.82
N GLU A 130 5.62 -20.44 30.64
CA GLU A 130 6.38 -19.99 29.47
C GLU A 130 5.69 -20.36 28.14
N LYS A 131 5.04 -21.54 28.11
CA LYS A 131 4.26 -22.03 26.96
C LYS A 131 3.00 -21.19 26.72
N ASP A 132 2.33 -20.72 27.76
CA ASP A 132 1.13 -19.88 27.65
C ASP A 132 1.52 -18.45 27.25
N SER A 133 2.64 -17.93 27.77
CA SER A 133 3.20 -16.65 27.37
C SER A 133 3.60 -16.65 25.87
N LEU A 134 4.24 -17.72 25.38
CA LEU A 134 4.56 -17.91 23.98
C LEU A 134 3.30 -18.00 23.10
N ARG A 135 2.28 -18.73 23.57
CA ARG A 135 0.99 -18.86 22.86
C ARG A 135 0.23 -17.53 22.81
N MET A 136 0.27 -16.73 23.86
CA MET A 136 -0.33 -15.40 23.88
C MET A 136 0.44 -14.43 23.00
N ARG A 137 1.77 -14.46 23.00
CA ARG A 137 2.61 -13.63 22.11
C ARG A 137 2.35 -13.93 20.64
N SER A 138 2.14 -15.18 20.27
CA SER A 138 1.78 -15.57 18.89
C SER A 138 0.37 -15.14 18.47
N SER A 139 -0.46 -14.68 19.41
CA SER A 139 -1.83 -14.20 19.16
C SER A 139 -1.92 -12.69 18.97
N ILE A 140 -0.79 -11.98 19.06
CA ILE A 140 -0.75 -10.53 18.98
C ILE A 140 -0.57 -10.10 17.53
N ILE A 141 -1.53 -9.33 17.01
CA ILE A 141 -1.46 -8.74 15.68
C ILE A 141 -0.97 -7.30 15.83
N PRO A 142 0.22 -6.95 15.29
CA PRO A 142 0.70 -5.59 15.32
C PRO A 142 -0.20 -4.66 14.48
N PRO A 143 -0.25 -3.37 14.81
CA PRO A 143 -1.00 -2.41 14.02
C PRO A 143 -0.44 -2.36 12.60
N ARG A 144 -1.34 -2.33 11.62
CA ARG A 144 -0.96 -2.23 10.22
C ARG A 144 -0.44 -0.83 9.93
N ASN A 145 0.68 -0.77 9.26
CA ASN A 145 1.18 0.47 8.69
C ASN A 145 1.14 0.39 7.16
N HIS A 146 0.25 1.18 6.56
CA HIS A 146 0.02 1.17 5.12
C HIS A 146 1.05 1.97 4.32
N THR A 147 1.99 2.65 4.97
CA THR A 147 3.02 3.44 4.30
C THR A 147 4.34 2.71 4.14
N ILE A 148 4.56 1.63 4.88
CA ILE A 148 5.76 0.81 4.76
C ILE A 148 5.65 -0.15 3.59
N PHE A 149 6.80 -0.52 3.02
CA PHE A 149 6.84 -1.60 2.03
C PHE A 149 6.59 -2.95 2.71
N SER A 150 5.77 -3.79 2.10
CA SER A 150 5.54 -5.15 2.53
C SER A 150 5.35 -6.06 1.32
N ARG A 151 6.00 -7.23 1.33
CA ARG A 151 5.84 -8.28 0.33
C ARG A 151 5.74 -9.64 1.00
N VAL A 152 4.75 -10.43 0.61
CA VAL A 152 4.57 -11.82 1.04
C VAL A 152 5.01 -12.75 -0.07
N PHE A 153 5.78 -13.77 0.29
CA PHE A 153 6.30 -14.76 -0.64
C PHE A 153 6.35 -16.15 0.02
N PRO A 154 6.25 -17.23 -0.78
CA PRO A 154 6.32 -18.59 -0.27
C PRO A 154 7.77 -19.05 -0.10
N VAL A 155 7.99 -19.85 0.94
CA VAL A 155 9.22 -20.60 1.19
C VAL A 155 8.88 -22.08 1.22
N TYR A 156 9.54 -22.87 0.39
CA TYR A 156 9.29 -24.30 0.21
C TYR A 156 10.42 -25.14 0.78
N MET A 157 10.15 -26.44 0.97
CA MET A 157 11.21 -27.40 1.24
C MET A 157 12.06 -27.59 -0.01
N LYS A 158 13.37 -27.66 0.17
CA LYS A 158 14.30 -27.95 -0.93
C LYS A 158 13.98 -29.31 -1.53
N PRO A 159 13.82 -29.43 -2.84
CA PRO A 159 13.53 -30.71 -3.49
C PRO A 159 14.69 -31.70 -3.26
N GLN A 160 14.36 -32.93 -2.95
CA GLN A 160 15.37 -33.99 -2.73
C GLN A 160 15.96 -34.52 -4.03
N ALA A 161 15.21 -34.42 -5.13
CA ALA A 161 15.65 -34.82 -6.46
C ALA A 161 15.40 -33.70 -7.48
N LYS A 162 16.26 -33.61 -8.50
CA LYS A 162 16.10 -32.64 -9.59
C LYS A 162 14.76 -32.83 -10.29
N GLY A 163 13.94 -31.77 -10.32
CA GLY A 163 12.62 -31.79 -10.92
C GLY A 163 11.45 -32.11 -9.97
N GLU A 164 11.73 -32.44 -8.71
CA GLU A 164 10.71 -32.58 -7.67
C GLU A 164 10.39 -31.24 -7.01
N TYR A 165 9.56 -30.43 -7.64
CA TYR A 165 9.07 -29.17 -7.05
C TYR A 165 7.69 -29.44 -6.43
N LYS A 166 7.63 -29.87 -5.17
CA LYS A 166 6.37 -30.05 -4.44
C LYS A 166 5.86 -28.69 -3.97
N ARG A 167 4.74 -28.27 -4.57
CA ARG A 167 3.96 -27.15 -4.06
C ARG A 167 3.19 -27.64 -2.84
N GLU A 168 3.52 -27.10 -1.66
CA GLU A 168 2.70 -27.27 -0.47
C GLU A 168 1.43 -26.43 -0.54
N LYS A 169 0.44 -26.74 0.34
CA LYS A 169 -0.82 -26.00 0.40
C LYS A 169 -0.56 -24.51 0.56
N LYS A 170 -1.17 -23.73 -0.31
CA LYS A 170 -1.15 -22.27 -0.22
C LYS A 170 -2.05 -21.84 0.95
N TRP A 171 -1.51 -21.09 1.88
CA TRP A 171 -2.24 -20.35 2.87
C TRP A 171 -1.52 -19.03 3.17
N TYR A 172 -2.27 -18.04 3.59
CA TYR A 172 -1.73 -16.69 3.74
C TYR A 172 -1.59 -16.35 5.21
N PRO A 173 -0.54 -15.62 5.58
CA PRO A 173 -0.35 -15.20 6.95
C PRO A 173 -1.47 -14.26 7.39
N LEU A 174 -1.98 -14.48 8.60
CA LEU A 174 -3.01 -13.64 9.20
C LEU A 174 -2.48 -12.25 9.60
N HIS A 175 -1.17 -12.10 9.70
CA HIS A 175 -0.50 -10.95 10.32
C HIS A 175 0.37 -10.15 9.35
N THR A 176 0.03 -10.14 8.09
CA THR A 176 0.73 -9.32 7.09
C THR A 176 0.32 -7.85 7.15
N SER A 177 1.23 -6.95 6.79
CA SER A 177 0.95 -5.53 6.58
C SER A 177 -0.05 -5.28 5.45
N LEU A 178 -0.19 -6.25 4.52
CA LEU A 178 -1.16 -6.25 3.46
C LEU A 178 -2.32 -7.18 3.77
N SER A 179 -3.53 -6.83 3.32
CA SER A 179 -4.69 -7.71 3.36
C SER A 179 -4.69 -8.59 2.11
N PHE A 180 -4.25 -9.84 2.24
CA PHE A 180 -4.32 -10.81 1.15
C PHE A 180 -5.63 -11.59 1.19
N PRO A 181 -6.17 -12.01 0.04
CA PRO A 181 -7.20 -13.02 -0.02
C PRO A 181 -6.68 -14.32 0.59
N GLN A 182 -7.44 -14.91 1.51
CA GLN A 182 -7.02 -16.14 2.19
C GLN A 182 -7.52 -17.38 1.43
N GLU A 183 -6.62 -18.30 1.09
CA GLU A 183 -6.98 -19.66 0.69
C GLU A 183 -6.97 -20.54 1.94
N THR A 184 -8.12 -20.89 2.47
CA THR A 184 -8.22 -21.71 3.67
C THR A 184 -9.15 -22.89 3.44
N ASN A 185 -9.11 -23.85 4.36
CA ASN A 185 -9.98 -25.00 4.31
C ASN A 185 -11.45 -24.55 4.34
N PRO A 186 -12.26 -24.85 3.32
CA PRO A 186 -13.64 -24.39 3.21
C PRO A 186 -14.54 -24.88 4.36
N THR A 187 -14.11 -25.88 5.13
CA THR A 187 -14.87 -26.39 6.28
C THR A 187 -14.78 -25.48 7.52
N LEU A 188 -13.84 -24.53 7.56
CA LEU A 188 -13.60 -23.66 8.72
C LEU A 188 -14.47 -22.39 8.76
N ARG A 189 -14.99 -21.96 7.62
CA ARG A 189 -15.90 -20.79 7.53
C ARG A 189 -17.03 -21.08 6.54
N PRO A 190 -18.29 -20.91 6.96
CA PRO A 190 -19.42 -21.09 6.05
C PRO A 190 -19.39 -20.05 4.92
N ASP A 191 -19.94 -20.43 3.77
CA ASP A 191 -20.10 -19.51 2.65
C ASP A 191 -20.83 -18.25 3.09
N ASN A 192 -20.20 -17.11 2.83
CA ASN A 192 -20.73 -15.78 3.11
C ASN A 192 -20.38 -14.83 1.98
N LEU A 193 -21.17 -13.77 1.85
CA LEU A 193 -20.97 -12.71 0.88
C LEU A 193 -20.87 -11.38 1.61
N HIS A 194 -19.88 -10.57 1.26
CA HIS A 194 -19.75 -9.19 1.71
C HIS A 194 -19.80 -8.25 0.51
N ILE A 195 -20.64 -7.22 0.59
CA ILE A 195 -20.70 -6.17 -0.42
C ILE A 195 -20.59 -4.82 0.28
N SER A 196 -19.68 -3.99 -0.19
CA SER A 196 -19.51 -2.61 0.26
C SER A 196 -19.83 -1.65 -0.88
N PHE A 197 -20.45 -0.52 -0.56
CA PHE A 197 -20.88 0.50 -1.53
C PHE A 197 -20.13 1.79 -1.32
N TYR A 198 -19.69 2.39 -2.41
CA TYR A 198 -18.84 3.57 -2.43
C TYR A 198 -19.44 4.62 -3.39
N PRO A 199 -20.25 5.56 -2.88
CA PRO A 199 -20.73 6.68 -3.68
C PRO A 199 -19.57 7.54 -4.17
N GLU A 200 -19.55 7.87 -5.45
CA GLU A 200 -18.53 8.75 -6.02
C GLU A 200 -18.58 10.13 -5.36
N GLY A 201 -17.41 10.64 -4.93
CA GLY A 201 -17.33 11.85 -4.12
C GLY A 201 -17.53 11.62 -2.61
N GLY A 202 -17.82 10.37 -2.17
CA GLY A 202 -17.87 9.97 -0.77
C GLY A 202 -19.26 9.97 -0.12
N ALA A 203 -20.29 10.57 -0.73
CA ALA A 203 -21.65 10.59 -0.20
C ALA A 203 -22.73 10.52 -1.28
N LEU A 204 -23.87 9.93 -0.94
CA LEU A 204 -25.11 10.07 -1.70
C LEU A 204 -25.79 11.38 -1.29
N ILE A 205 -26.26 12.16 -2.27
CA ILE A 205 -26.97 13.42 -2.05
C ILE A 205 -28.38 13.30 -2.65
N GLU A 206 -29.39 13.63 -1.88
CA GLU A 206 -30.80 13.61 -2.32
C GLU A 206 -30.98 14.44 -3.60
N GLY A 207 -31.74 13.91 -4.54
CA GLY A 207 -32.03 14.57 -5.82
C GLY A 207 -30.91 14.56 -6.86
N ILE A 208 -29.68 14.14 -6.52
CA ILE A 208 -28.56 14.10 -7.46
C ILE A 208 -28.31 12.67 -7.95
N ASN A 209 -28.31 12.50 -9.27
CA ASN A 209 -27.95 11.22 -9.88
C ASN A 209 -26.43 10.97 -9.74
N SER A 210 -26.07 10.01 -8.91
CA SER A 210 -24.70 9.68 -8.54
C SER A 210 -24.29 8.31 -9.04
N ILE A 211 -23.00 8.13 -9.30
CA ILE A 211 -22.39 6.81 -9.51
C ILE A 211 -22.11 6.20 -8.14
N VAL A 212 -22.49 4.95 -7.97
CA VAL A 212 -22.15 4.15 -6.79
C VAL A 212 -21.33 2.96 -7.26
N ALA A 213 -20.08 2.91 -6.85
CA ALA A 213 -19.26 1.73 -7.03
C ALA A 213 -19.53 0.73 -5.90
N PHE A 214 -19.28 -0.54 -6.17
CA PHE A 214 -19.35 -1.59 -5.16
C PHE A 214 -18.25 -2.62 -5.37
N GLU A 215 -17.92 -3.32 -4.29
CA GLU A 215 -17.02 -4.46 -4.31
C GLU A 215 -17.65 -5.63 -3.55
N ALA A 216 -17.64 -6.80 -4.19
CA ALA A 216 -18.15 -8.04 -3.65
C ALA A 216 -17.02 -9.02 -3.33
N THR A 217 -17.01 -9.56 -2.11
CA THR A 217 -16.02 -10.52 -1.66
C THR A 217 -16.68 -11.67 -0.91
N ASP A 218 -16.08 -12.86 -0.96
CA ASP A 218 -16.49 -14.01 -0.19
C ASP A 218 -15.99 -13.93 1.28
N GLN A 219 -16.26 -14.97 2.07
CA GLN A 219 -15.82 -15.08 3.46
C GLN A 219 -14.31 -15.04 3.67
N TRP A 220 -13.53 -15.15 2.61
CA TRP A 220 -12.07 -15.11 2.60
C TRP A 220 -11.48 -13.80 2.07
N GLY A 221 -12.34 -12.87 1.66
CA GLY A 221 -11.93 -11.63 1.00
C GLY A 221 -11.59 -11.80 -0.48
N ARG A 222 -11.84 -12.97 -1.10
CA ARG A 222 -11.64 -13.18 -2.53
C ARG A 222 -12.76 -12.51 -3.31
N LYS A 223 -12.41 -11.91 -4.43
CA LYS A 223 -13.37 -11.26 -5.32
C LYS A 223 -14.35 -12.27 -5.91
N CYS A 224 -15.61 -11.92 -5.93
CA CYS A 224 -16.66 -12.78 -6.48
C CYS A 224 -17.63 -12.00 -7.37
N ASP A 225 -18.14 -12.71 -8.39
CA ASP A 225 -19.11 -12.15 -9.30
C ASP A 225 -20.51 -12.25 -8.71
N VAL A 226 -21.23 -11.15 -8.77
CA VAL A 226 -22.59 -11.03 -8.26
C VAL A 226 -23.48 -10.27 -9.21
N LYS A 227 -24.79 -10.58 -9.14
CA LYS A 227 -25.86 -9.81 -9.76
C LYS A 227 -26.93 -9.55 -8.70
N GLY A 228 -27.48 -8.35 -8.73
CA GLY A 228 -28.47 -7.96 -7.74
C GLY A 228 -29.36 -6.81 -8.21
N ARG A 229 -30.26 -6.41 -7.31
CA ARG A 229 -31.13 -5.26 -7.50
C ARG A 229 -31.07 -4.34 -6.30
N ILE A 230 -31.21 -3.06 -6.56
CA ILE A 230 -31.37 -2.04 -5.54
C ILE A 230 -32.87 -1.69 -5.46
N ALA A 231 -33.39 -1.71 -4.25
CA ALA A 231 -34.79 -1.37 -4.01
C ALA A 231 -34.92 -0.45 -2.78
N ASN A 232 -35.96 0.34 -2.78
CA ASN A 232 -36.49 1.00 -1.61
C ASN A 232 -37.65 0.18 -1.02
N ASN A 233 -38.42 0.75 -0.09
CA ASN A 233 -39.57 0.05 0.53
C ASN A 233 -40.75 -0.16 -0.44
N LYS A 234 -40.75 0.50 -1.61
CA LYS A 234 -41.89 0.51 -2.55
C LYS A 234 -41.61 -0.32 -3.79
N GLU A 235 -40.41 -0.17 -4.38
CA GLU A 235 -40.12 -0.74 -5.69
C GLU A 235 -38.63 -1.02 -5.91
N THR A 236 -38.32 -1.75 -6.98
CA THR A 236 -36.95 -1.93 -7.48
C THR A 236 -36.56 -0.71 -8.30
N ILE A 237 -35.49 -0.03 -7.88
CA ILE A 237 -34.99 1.19 -8.50
C ILE A 237 -34.06 0.89 -9.69
N THR A 238 -33.10 -0.03 -9.48
CA THR A 238 -32.12 -0.39 -10.51
C THR A 238 -31.55 -1.78 -10.25
N THR A 239 -30.87 -2.33 -11.25
CA THR A 239 -30.11 -3.58 -11.13
C THR A 239 -28.61 -3.28 -11.22
N PHE A 240 -27.80 -4.19 -10.70
CA PHE A 240 -26.34 -4.09 -10.77
C PHE A 240 -25.71 -5.46 -10.97
N SER A 241 -24.53 -5.45 -11.56
CA SER A 241 -23.69 -6.65 -11.71
C SER A 241 -22.22 -6.29 -11.65
N THR A 242 -21.40 -7.22 -11.21
CA THR A 242 -19.94 -7.09 -11.31
C THR A 242 -19.52 -7.00 -12.76
N THR A 243 -18.53 -6.14 -13.02
CA THR A 243 -17.94 -5.96 -14.34
C THR A 243 -16.60 -6.67 -14.41
N MET A 244 -15.72 -6.45 -13.43
CA MET A 244 -14.39 -7.05 -13.34
C MET A 244 -13.93 -7.16 -11.91
N ARG A 245 -13.24 -8.24 -11.57
CA ARG A 245 -12.58 -8.45 -10.25
C ARG A 245 -13.50 -8.18 -9.05
N GLY A 246 -14.76 -8.66 -9.14
CA GLY A 246 -15.74 -8.48 -8.06
C GLY A 246 -16.24 -7.05 -7.87
N ARG A 247 -15.95 -6.14 -8.81
CA ARG A 247 -16.33 -4.72 -8.75
C ARG A 247 -17.31 -4.37 -9.86
N GLY A 248 -18.09 -3.32 -9.64
CA GLY A 248 -18.99 -2.75 -10.62
C GLY A 248 -19.56 -1.43 -10.17
N THR A 249 -20.38 -0.82 -11.01
CA THR A 249 -21.10 0.43 -10.70
C THR A 249 -22.55 0.34 -11.07
N PHE A 250 -23.34 1.18 -10.43
CA PHE A 250 -24.72 1.52 -10.84
C PHE A 250 -24.97 3.01 -10.60
N ARG A 251 -26.05 3.52 -11.18
CA ARG A 251 -26.50 4.89 -10.95
C ARG A 251 -27.68 4.89 -10.00
N LEU A 252 -27.67 5.84 -9.08
CA LEU A 252 -28.75 6.06 -8.11
C LEU A 252 -29.00 7.54 -7.96
N ARG A 253 -30.28 7.93 -8.07
CA ARG A 253 -30.79 9.25 -7.68
C ARG A 253 -31.61 9.07 -6.42
N PRO A 254 -31.04 9.35 -5.23
CA PRO A 254 -31.80 9.18 -4.00
C PRO A 254 -32.95 10.18 -3.89
N GLU A 255 -34.09 9.70 -3.44
CA GLU A 255 -35.22 10.54 -3.05
C GLU A 255 -35.16 10.90 -1.57
N SER A 256 -35.93 11.93 -1.18
CA SER A 256 -35.89 12.41 0.20
C SER A 256 -36.36 11.34 1.19
N GLU A 257 -35.57 11.17 2.27
CA GLU A 257 -35.85 10.26 3.39
C GLU A 257 -35.96 8.76 3.04
N GLU A 258 -35.52 8.36 1.82
CA GLU A 258 -35.57 6.98 1.40
C GLU A 258 -34.30 6.21 1.81
N GLN A 259 -34.50 4.95 2.23
CA GLN A 259 -33.42 4.00 2.46
C GLN A 259 -33.39 2.97 1.36
N TYR A 260 -32.20 2.62 0.90
CA TYR A 260 -31.98 1.69 -0.18
C TYR A 260 -31.29 0.43 0.31
N THR A 261 -31.75 -0.71 -0.22
CA THR A 261 -31.22 -2.05 0.10
C THR A 261 -30.87 -2.77 -1.19
N ALA A 262 -29.68 -3.36 -1.21
CA ALA A 262 -29.26 -4.28 -2.26
C ALA A 262 -29.70 -5.71 -1.91
N PHE A 263 -30.32 -6.39 -2.86
CA PHE A 263 -30.72 -7.79 -2.77
C PHE A 263 -29.89 -8.60 -3.76
N VAL A 264 -29.23 -9.62 -3.27
CA VAL A 264 -28.32 -10.48 -4.05
C VAL A 264 -28.54 -11.93 -3.70
N THR A 265 -28.64 -12.79 -4.69
CA THR A 265 -28.59 -14.24 -4.51
C THR A 265 -27.18 -14.73 -4.87
N TYR A 266 -26.49 -15.34 -3.94
CA TYR A 266 -25.14 -15.87 -4.15
C TYR A 266 -25.06 -17.31 -3.61
N LYS A 267 -24.62 -18.24 -4.46
CA LYS A 267 -24.56 -19.69 -4.14
C LYS A 267 -25.87 -20.23 -3.55
N GLY A 268 -27.00 -19.80 -4.08
CA GLY A 268 -28.34 -20.25 -3.64
C GLY A 268 -28.84 -19.65 -2.32
N LYS A 269 -28.13 -18.68 -1.75
CA LYS A 269 -28.54 -17.94 -0.55
C LYS A 269 -28.86 -16.49 -0.89
N ASP A 270 -29.88 -15.94 -0.22
CA ASP A 270 -30.28 -14.54 -0.38
C ASP A 270 -29.63 -13.65 0.66
N TYR A 271 -29.04 -12.56 0.21
CA TYR A 271 -28.36 -11.56 1.01
C TYR A 271 -29.01 -10.19 0.84
N LYS A 272 -28.95 -9.40 1.90
CA LYS A 272 -29.45 -8.01 1.93
C LYS A 272 -28.36 -7.10 2.51
N PHE A 273 -28.04 -6.04 1.77
CA PHE A 273 -27.04 -5.06 2.19
C PHE A 273 -27.64 -3.66 2.14
N LYS A 274 -27.51 -2.91 3.23
CA LYS A 274 -27.95 -1.51 3.27
C LYS A 274 -26.96 -0.63 2.52
N LEU A 275 -27.45 0.29 1.72
CA LEU A 275 -26.65 1.34 1.12
C LEU A 275 -26.36 2.46 2.13
N PRO A 276 -25.32 3.29 1.90
CA PRO A 276 -25.11 4.50 2.67
C PRO A 276 -26.36 5.40 2.66
N ILE A 277 -26.65 6.01 3.81
CA ILE A 277 -27.81 6.89 3.96
C ILE A 277 -27.55 8.17 3.17
N PRO A 278 -28.47 8.60 2.29
CA PRO A 278 -28.36 9.87 1.57
C PRO A 278 -28.36 11.08 2.51
N LYS A 279 -27.57 12.08 2.17
CA LYS A 279 -27.58 13.39 2.84
C LYS A 279 -28.58 14.31 2.15
N LYS A 280 -29.31 15.10 2.93
CA LYS A 280 -30.33 16.05 2.41
C LYS A 280 -29.69 17.11 1.51
N GLN A 281 -28.51 17.61 1.89
CA GLN A 281 -27.79 18.64 1.16
C GLN A 281 -26.30 18.28 1.05
N GLY A 282 -25.65 18.80 0.03
CA GLY A 282 -24.22 18.63 -0.21
C GLY A 282 -23.85 18.65 -1.68
N TYR A 283 -22.64 18.16 -1.93
CA TYR A 283 -22.06 18.15 -3.26
C TYR A 283 -21.63 16.74 -3.64
N THR A 284 -21.70 16.43 -4.94
CA THR A 284 -21.08 15.26 -5.55
C THR A 284 -19.97 15.69 -6.47
N LEU A 285 -18.93 14.89 -6.57
CA LEU A 285 -17.76 15.13 -7.39
C LEU A 285 -17.56 13.96 -8.35
N HIS A 286 -17.66 14.23 -9.64
CA HIS A 286 -17.49 13.24 -10.69
C HIS A 286 -16.22 13.54 -11.50
N VAL A 287 -15.44 12.50 -11.79
CA VAL A 287 -14.28 12.56 -12.67
C VAL A 287 -14.50 11.68 -13.88
N THR A 288 -14.46 12.27 -15.09
CA THR A 288 -14.36 11.46 -16.30
C THR A 288 -12.94 10.90 -16.39
N PRO A 289 -12.76 9.58 -16.31
CA PRO A 289 -11.43 8.99 -16.29
C PRO A 289 -10.60 9.41 -17.50
N PRO A 290 -9.31 9.75 -17.30
CA PRO A 290 -8.45 10.11 -18.41
C PRO A 290 -8.06 8.83 -19.19
N ILE A 291 -8.65 8.65 -20.36
CA ILE A 291 -8.31 7.54 -21.25
C ILE A 291 -7.48 8.08 -22.41
N GLY A 292 -6.19 7.79 -22.41
CA GLY A 292 -5.28 7.99 -23.52
C GLY A 292 -4.94 9.44 -23.86
N LYS A 293 -5.78 10.14 -24.59
CA LYS A 293 -5.53 11.51 -25.10
C LYS A 293 -6.77 12.37 -24.90
N GLY A 294 -6.59 13.67 -24.70
CA GLY A 294 -7.67 14.63 -24.61
C GLY A 294 -7.75 15.33 -23.26
N LYS A 295 -8.96 15.72 -22.87
CA LYS A 295 -9.22 16.45 -21.63
C LYS A 295 -9.95 15.56 -20.64
N THR A 296 -9.55 15.64 -19.39
CA THR A 296 -10.28 15.07 -18.25
C THR A 296 -11.25 16.13 -17.73
N THR A 297 -12.50 15.74 -17.52
CA THR A 297 -13.54 16.64 -17.02
C THR A 297 -13.82 16.32 -15.56
N PHE A 298 -13.82 17.33 -14.73
CA PHE A 298 -14.21 17.31 -13.33
C PHE A 298 -15.54 18.03 -13.19
N THR A 299 -16.57 17.34 -12.72
CA THR A 299 -17.91 17.89 -12.59
C THR A 299 -18.35 17.89 -11.13
N VAL A 300 -18.74 19.04 -10.63
CA VAL A 300 -19.35 19.21 -9.30
C VAL A 300 -20.82 19.46 -9.50
N LYS A 301 -21.67 18.75 -8.75
CA LYS A 301 -23.12 18.99 -8.67
C LYS A 301 -23.51 19.26 -7.23
N GLY A 302 -24.38 20.21 -7.03
CA GLY A 302 -24.85 20.64 -5.72
C GLY A 302 -26.35 20.45 -5.53
N ASN A 303 -26.74 20.04 -4.34
CA ASN A 303 -28.09 20.24 -3.77
C ASN A 303 -27.91 21.00 -2.47
N VAL A 304 -27.97 22.33 -2.55
CA VAL A 304 -27.67 23.26 -1.46
C VAL A 304 -28.73 24.38 -1.46
N GLY A 305 -28.84 25.16 -0.38
CA GLY A 305 -29.80 26.27 -0.31
C GLY A 305 -29.36 27.40 -1.24
N ASP A 306 -28.19 27.95 -0.96
CA ASP A 306 -27.65 29.11 -1.67
C ASP A 306 -26.41 28.73 -2.48
N GLU A 307 -26.08 29.53 -3.47
CA GLU A 307 -24.85 29.41 -4.25
C GLU A 307 -23.63 29.71 -3.37
N GLU A 308 -22.72 28.76 -3.29
CA GLU A 308 -21.48 28.89 -2.51
C GLU A 308 -20.24 28.93 -3.40
N LEU A 309 -19.23 29.67 -2.95
CA LEU A 309 -17.90 29.63 -3.54
C LEU A 309 -17.17 28.40 -3.00
N LEU A 310 -16.73 27.55 -3.91
CA LEU A 310 -16.04 26.31 -3.63
C LEU A 310 -14.62 26.35 -4.18
N GLY A 311 -13.69 25.70 -3.50
CA GLY A 311 -12.33 25.47 -3.98
C GLY A 311 -12.16 24.03 -4.44
N LEU A 312 -11.45 23.86 -5.53
CA LEU A 312 -10.96 22.58 -6.05
C LEU A 312 -9.46 22.53 -5.98
N ILE A 313 -8.90 21.47 -5.41
CA ILE A 313 -7.47 21.23 -5.41
C ILE A 313 -7.15 19.87 -6.02
N LEU A 314 -6.16 19.85 -6.90
CA LEU A 314 -5.64 18.65 -7.50
C LEU A 314 -4.24 18.36 -6.95
N GLN A 315 -4.07 17.18 -6.38
CA GLN A 315 -2.83 16.75 -5.77
C GLN A 315 -2.40 15.37 -6.27
N CYS A 316 -1.09 15.17 -6.33
CA CYS A 316 -0.48 13.89 -6.63
C CYS A 316 0.69 13.67 -5.68
N ARG A 317 0.75 12.50 -5.04
CA ARG A 317 1.79 12.15 -4.07
C ARG A 317 2.05 13.23 -3.01
N GLY A 318 0.97 13.81 -2.47
CA GLY A 318 1.03 14.82 -1.41
C GLY A 318 1.47 16.22 -1.84
N ALA A 319 1.62 16.47 -3.14
CA ALA A 319 1.88 17.82 -3.66
C ALA A 319 0.68 18.31 -4.46
N ALA A 320 0.11 19.43 -4.03
CA ALA A 320 -0.85 20.18 -4.83
C ALA A 320 -0.15 20.76 -6.06
N TYR A 321 -0.76 20.64 -7.23
CA TYR A 321 -0.18 21.14 -8.47
C TYR A 321 -1.17 21.89 -9.36
N ALA A 322 -2.47 21.81 -9.05
CA ALA A 322 -3.49 22.66 -9.67
C ALA A 322 -4.55 23.03 -8.63
N TYR A 323 -5.10 24.19 -8.80
CA TYR A 323 -6.11 24.77 -7.93
C TYR A 323 -7.04 25.65 -8.76
N ASP A 324 -8.33 25.59 -8.47
CA ASP A 324 -9.34 26.44 -9.09
C ASP A 324 -10.50 26.70 -8.13
N THR A 325 -11.34 27.66 -8.49
CA THR A 325 -12.57 27.96 -7.75
C THR A 325 -13.76 27.92 -8.68
N LEU A 326 -14.90 27.51 -8.13
CA LEU A 326 -16.15 27.44 -8.86
C LEU A 326 -17.33 27.80 -7.95
N ARG A 327 -18.45 28.15 -8.58
CA ARG A 327 -19.73 28.34 -7.91
C ARG A 327 -20.73 27.33 -8.43
N VAL A 328 -21.50 26.75 -7.57
CA VAL A 328 -22.55 25.77 -7.91
C VAL A 328 -23.83 26.14 -7.19
N ALA A 329 -24.85 26.46 -7.96
CA ALA A 329 -26.19 26.69 -7.44
C ALA A 329 -26.91 25.37 -7.17
N SER A 330 -28.03 25.44 -6.45
CA SER A 330 -28.86 24.27 -6.15
C SER A 330 -29.37 23.61 -7.45
N ASN A 331 -29.23 22.29 -7.52
CA ASN A 331 -29.59 21.46 -8.68
C ASN A 331 -28.86 21.82 -9.98
N ASP A 332 -27.73 22.52 -9.89
CA ASP A 332 -26.87 22.89 -11.02
C ASP A 332 -25.54 22.13 -10.97
N SER A 333 -24.74 22.31 -12.01
CA SER A 333 -23.42 21.70 -12.14
C SER A 333 -22.41 22.65 -12.74
N ALA A 334 -21.20 22.61 -12.19
CA ALA A 334 -20.04 23.26 -12.79
C ALA A 334 -19.00 22.22 -13.20
N SER A 335 -18.28 22.49 -14.30
CA SER A 335 -17.27 21.58 -14.80
C SER A 335 -16.00 22.32 -15.16
N ILE A 336 -14.85 21.69 -14.81
CA ILE A 336 -13.51 22.14 -15.18
C ILE A 336 -12.89 21.06 -16.06
N GLN A 337 -12.17 21.50 -17.11
CA GLN A 337 -11.46 20.58 -18.00
C GLN A 337 -9.96 20.83 -17.93
N ILE A 338 -9.19 19.76 -17.75
CA ILE A 338 -7.74 19.79 -17.73
C ILE A 338 -7.19 18.88 -18.83
N ASP A 339 -6.21 19.38 -19.60
CA ASP A 339 -5.51 18.55 -20.58
C ASP A 339 -4.81 17.38 -19.87
N TYR A 340 -4.97 16.19 -20.42
CA TYR A 340 -4.36 14.99 -19.87
C TYR A 340 -2.84 15.12 -19.66
N ARG A 341 -2.15 15.83 -20.53
CA ARG A 341 -0.70 16.06 -20.46
C ARG A 341 -0.27 16.94 -19.28
N ALA A 342 -1.19 17.72 -18.73
CA ALA A 342 -0.92 18.54 -17.54
C ALA A 342 -1.12 17.75 -16.24
N LEU A 343 -1.69 16.54 -16.30
CA LEU A 343 -1.90 15.68 -15.16
C LEU A 343 -0.62 14.89 -14.81
N ARG A 344 -0.36 14.71 -13.53
CA ARG A 344 0.80 13.96 -13.06
C ARG A 344 0.55 12.46 -13.09
N PRO A 345 1.50 11.63 -13.56
CA PRO A 345 1.37 10.17 -13.54
C PRO A 345 1.22 9.61 -12.12
N GLY A 346 0.38 8.58 -11.98
CA GLY A 346 0.08 7.92 -10.72
C GLY A 346 -1.28 8.27 -10.14
N VAL A 347 -1.48 7.97 -8.87
CA VAL A 347 -2.73 8.27 -8.16
C VAL A 347 -2.84 9.77 -7.91
N ASN A 348 -3.89 10.36 -8.44
CA ASN A 348 -4.27 11.75 -8.24
C ASN A 348 -5.50 11.81 -7.34
N GLN A 349 -5.55 12.83 -6.51
CA GLN A 349 -6.69 13.13 -5.65
C GLN A 349 -7.23 14.52 -5.99
N LEU A 350 -8.52 14.58 -6.31
CA LEU A 350 -9.27 15.81 -6.45
C LEU A 350 -10.09 16.01 -5.19
N THR A 351 -9.93 17.14 -4.53
CA THR A 351 -10.65 17.48 -3.30
C THR A 351 -11.44 18.78 -3.51
N LEU A 352 -12.73 18.74 -3.19
CA LEU A 352 -13.63 19.87 -3.13
C LEU A 352 -13.73 20.36 -1.68
N PHE A 353 -13.62 21.66 -1.46
CA PHE A 353 -13.70 22.25 -0.14
C PHE A 353 -14.48 23.58 -0.13
N ASP A 354 -15.03 23.92 1.02
CA ASP A 354 -15.71 25.20 1.25
C ASP A 354 -14.70 26.31 1.56
N THR A 355 -15.21 27.53 1.71
CA THR A 355 -14.40 28.72 2.05
C THR A 355 -13.74 28.65 3.42
N SER A 356 -14.18 27.74 4.29
CA SER A 356 -13.53 27.45 5.57
C SER A 356 -12.35 26.45 5.43
N GLY A 357 -12.16 25.87 4.23
CA GLY A 357 -11.16 24.82 3.96
C GLY A 357 -11.59 23.43 4.45
N LYS A 358 -12.87 23.20 4.76
CA LYS A 358 -13.39 21.88 5.08
C LYS A 358 -13.60 21.08 3.80
N ALA A 359 -13.09 19.85 3.74
CA ALA A 359 -13.33 18.95 2.62
C ALA A 359 -14.81 18.53 2.57
N LEU A 360 -15.44 18.70 1.43
CA LEU A 360 -16.84 18.37 1.16
C LEU A 360 -16.97 17.05 0.38
N ALA A 361 -16.12 16.85 -0.60
CA ALA A 361 -16.05 15.64 -1.42
C ALA A 361 -14.61 15.41 -1.90
N ASP A 362 -14.25 14.16 -2.15
CA ASP A 362 -12.99 13.83 -2.78
C ASP A 362 -13.11 12.63 -3.72
N ARG A 363 -12.20 12.56 -4.69
CA ARG A 363 -12.17 11.51 -5.70
C ARG A 363 -10.74 11.21 -6.10
N LEU A 364 -10.36 9.93 -6.01
CA LEU A 364 -9.12 9.44 -6.60
C LEU A 364 -9.34 9.09 -8.06
N PHE A 365 -8.34 9.35 -8.88
CA PHE A 365 -8.26 8.85 -10.24
C PHE A 365 -6.80 8.57 -10.60
N PHE A 366 -6.59 7.68 -11.54
CA PHE A 366 -5.25 7.28 -11.95
C PHE A 366 -4.91 7.88 -13.31
N VAL A 367 -3.69 8.38 -13.42
CA VAL A 367 -3.11 8.87 -14.68
C VAL A 367 -1.98 7.92 -15.06
N ASN A 368 -2.19 7.19 -16.15
CA ASN A 368 -1.16 6.28 -16.65
C ASN A 368 -0.08 7.09 -17.38
N PRO A 369 1.22 6.89 -17.10
CA PRO A 369 2.26 7.57 -17.85
C PRO A 369 2.21 7.14 -19.31
N HIS A 370 2.20 8.12 -20.23
CA HIS A 370 2.10 7.87 -21.67
C HIS A 370 3.29 7.12 -22.25
N MET A 371 4.45 7.38 -21.70
CA MET A 371 5.70 6.72 -22.07
C MET A 371 6.54 6.54 -20.81
N PRO A 372 7.28 5.46 -20.69
CA PRO A 372 8.28 5.36 -19.63
C PRO A 372 9.31 6.49 -19.84
N PRO A 373 9.77 7.15 -18.76
CA PRO A 373 10.75 8.23 -18.86
C PRO A 373 12.09 7.75 -19.41
N ALA A 374 12.40 6.47 -19.23
CA ALA A 374 13.57 5.82 -19.77
C ALA A 374 13.24 4.39 -20.20
N THR A 375 14.00 3.89 -21.16
CA THR A 375 13.93 2.51 -21.64
C THR A 375 15.28 1.83 -21.40
N LEU A 376 15.25 0.66 -20.78
CA LEU A 376 16.40 -0.22 -20.64
C LEU A 376 16.37 -1.25 -21.78
N ASP A 377 17.33 -1.15 -22.68
CA ASP A 377 17.56 -2.09 -23.77
C ASP A 377 18.57 -3.16 -23.30
N ILE A 378 18.22 -4.43 -23.45
CA ILE A 378 19.11 -5.55 -23.15
C ILE A 378 19.33 -6.34 -24.44
N GLN A 379 20.57 -6.43 -24.89
CA GLN A 379 20.95 -7.13 -26.11
C GLN A 379 21.75 -8.39 -25.78
N HIS A 380 21.87 -9.26 -26.77
CA HIS A 380 22.64 -10.52 -26.67
C HIS A 380 22.10 -11.48 -25.60
N ILE A 381 20.76 -11.51 -25.45
CA ILE A 381 20.11 -12.55 -24.64
C ILE A 381 20.14 -13.85 -25.46
N PRO A 382 20.86 -14.91 -25.01
CA PRO A 382 20.87 -16.16 -25.73
C PRO A 382 19.55 -16.92 -25.58
N ASP A 383 19.07 -17.54 -26.66
CA ASP A 383 17.83 -18.35 -26.67
C ASP A 383 17.97 -19.64 -25.85
N SER A 384 19.20 -20.17 -25.72
CA SER A 384 19.50 -21.36 -24.93
C SER A 384 20.92 -21.30 -24.35
N LEU A 385 21.11 -21.97 -23.23
CA LEU A 385 22.35 -21.99 -22.48
C LEU A 385 22.75 -23.42 -22.13
N LEU A 386 24.04 -23.71 -22.22
CA LEU A 386 24.64 -24.93 -21.66
C LEU A 386 24.91 -24.70 -20.16
N SER A 387 24.96 -25.79 -19.39
CA SER A 387 25.37 -25.74 -17.98
C SER A 387 26.73 -25.06 -17.84
N TYR A 388 26.85 -24.11 -16.92
CA TYR A 388 28.06 -23.31 -16.64
C TYR A 388 28.56 -22.42 -17.79
N GLN A 389 27.76 -22.21 -18.83
CA GLN A 389 28.11 -21.29 -19.91
C GLN A 389 28.11 -19.84 -19.40
N LYS A 390 29.18 -19.10 -19.71
CA LYS A 390 29.23 -17.65 -19.44
C LYS A 390 28.25 -16.92 -20.32
N VAL A 391 27.43 -16.04 -19.70
CA VAL A 391 26.54 -15.13 -20.39
C VAL A 391 27.09 -13.72 -20.28
N SER A 392 27.09 -12.99 -21.39
CA SER A 392 27.39 -11.56 -21.43
C SER A 392 26.19 -10.84 -21.99
N LEU A 393 25.70 -9.84 -21.27
CA LEU A 393 24.56 -9.01 -21.65
C LEU A 393 25.03 -7.57 -21.86
N ASP A 394 24.65 -6.99 -23.00
CA ASP A 394 24.86 -5.57 -23.24
C ASP A 394 23.60 -4.80 -22.88
N MET A 395 23.74 -3.85 -21.97
CA MET A 395 22.61 -3.06 -21.45
C MET A 395 22.83 -1.59 -21.76
N SER A 396 21.80 -0.93 -22.34
CA SER A 396 21.81 0.49 -22.58
C SER A 396 20.55 1.15 -22.05
N LEU A 397 20.70 2.26 -21.32
CA LEU A 397 19.61 3.07 -20.81
C LEU A 397 19.44 4.30 -21.70
N ARG A 398 18.23 4.53 -22.20
CA ARG A 398 17.88 5.71 -23.01
C ARG A 398 16.86 6.56 -22.27
N ASP A 399 17.12 7.85 -22.19
CA ASP A 399 16.12 8.85 -21.79
C ASP A 399 15.19 9.11 -22.98
N ASN A 400 13.94 8.73 -22.85
CA ASN A 400 12.95 8.86 -23.91
C ASN A 400 12.55 10.34 -24.18
N SER A 401 12.76 11.24 -23.22
CA SER A 401 12.44 12.65 -23.38
C SER A 401 13.48 13.39 -24.23
N GLN A 402 14.74 12.96 -24.18
CA GLN A 402 15.86 13.60 -24.87
C GLN A 402 16.43 12.74 -26.02
N MET A 403 15.97 11.51 -26.18
CA MET A 403 16.49 10.54 -27.15
C MET A 403 17.99 10.26 -27.00
N LEU A 404 18.53 10.45 -25.79
CA LEU A 404 19.94 10.31 -25.46
C LEU A 404 20.17 9.13 -24.51
N PHE A 405 21.40 8.63 -24.48
CA PHE A 405 21.81 7.68 -23.46
C PHE A 405 21.79 8.35 -22.08
N ALA A 406 21.24 7.64 -21.11
CA ALA A 406 21.15 8.09 -19.74
C ALA A 406 22.02 7.24 -18.83
N THR A 407 22.38 7.78 -17.68
CA THR A 407 23.00 7.02 -16.59
C THR A 407 21.97 6.76 -15.52
N GLY A 408 22.02 5.58 -14.93
CA GLY A 408 21.08 5.19 -13.86
C GLY A 408 21.63 4.05 -13.03
N PHE A 409 20.95 3.80 -11.93
CA PHE A 409 21.21 2.66 -11.07
C PHE A 409 20.08 1.64 -11.25
N PHE A 410 20.44 0.40 -11.45
CA PHE A 410 19.50 -0.69 -11.62
C PHE A 410 19.93 -1.92 -10.84
N SER A 411 19.04 -2.87 -10.70
CA SER A 411 19.28 -4.20 -10.17
C SER A 411 18.76 -5.24 -11.15
N LEU A 412 19.49 -6.32 -11.28
CA LEU A 412 19.17 -7.45 -12.14
C LEU A 412 18.95 -8.68 -11.26
N SER A 413 17.87 -9.41 -11.52
CA SER A 413 17.65 -10.75 -11.01
C SER A 413 17.66 -11.75 -12.16
N VAL A 414 18.25 -12.90 -11.92
CA VAL A 414 18.29 -14.01 -12.87
C VAL A 414 17.71 -15.24 -12.19
N THR A 415 16.65 -15.79 -12.76
CA THR A 415 15.95 -16.95 -12.21
C THR A 415 15.86 -18.05 -13.24
N ASP A 416 15.79 -19.30 -12.79
CA ASP A 416 15.49 -20.43 -13.69
C ASP A 416 14.02 -20.33 -14.13
N ALA A 417 13.78 -20.40 -15.44
CA ALA A 417 12.42 -20.37 -15.99
C ALA A 417 11.57 -21.58 -15.55
N ALA A 418 12.20 -22.70 -15.21
CA ALA A 418 11.51 -23.87 -14.67
C ALA A 418 11.00 -23.65 -13.24
N ASP A 419 11.58 -22.70 -12.51
CA ASP A 419 11.18 -22.30 -11.16
C ASP A 419 10.07 -21.24 -11.14
N SER A 420 9.41 -20.99 -12.27
CA SER A 420 8.34 -20.02 -12.38
C SER A 420 7.14 -20.40 -11.50
N ILE A 421 7.20 -20.05 -10.23
CA ILE A 421 6.10 -20.18 -9.29
C ILE A 421 5.21 -18.96 -9.46
N THR A 422 3.94 -19.20 -9.79
CA THR A 422 2.94 -18.13 -9.84
C THR A 422 2.79 -17.56 -8.45
N THR A 423 3.17 -16.32 -8.27
CA THR A 423 2.98 -15.58 -7.02
C THR A 423 1.77 -14.67 -7.15
N TYR A 424 1.10 -14.41 -6.04
CA TYR A 424 -0.02 -13.46 -6.02
C TYR A 424 0.44 -12.01 -6.09
N ASP A 425 1.67 -11.75 -5.66
CA ASP A 425 2.25 -10.41 -5.65
C ASP A 425 3.08 -10.19 -6.91
N THR A 426 2.43 -9.62 -7.92
CA THR A 426 3.04 -9.30 -9.22
C THR A 426 3.66 -7.91 -9.28
N ARG A 427 3.61 -7.14 -8.16
CA ARG A 427 4.08 -5.76 -8.10
C ARG A 427 5.52 -5.60 -8.57
N ASP A 428 5.71 -4.77 -9.57
CA ASP A 428 6.98 -4.24 -10.00
C ASP A 428 7.27 -2.86 -9.36
N ILE A 429 8.41 -2.27 -9.64
CA ILE A 429 8.76 -0.95 -9.10
C ILE A 429 7.77 0.13 -9.54
N ARG A 430 7.23 0.02 -10.73
CA ARG A 430 6.30 1.00 -11.32
C ARG A 430 4.93 0.93 -10.69
N SER A 431 4.37 -0.27 -10.60
CA SER A 431 3.09 -0.51 -9.96
C SER A 431 3.13 -0.22 -8.46
N GLU A 432 4.24 -0.53 -7.79
CA GLU A 432 4.42 -0.18 -6.38
C GLU A 432 4.46 1.35 -6.18
N LEU A 433 5.32 2.06 -6.89
CA LEU A 433 5.56 3.48 -6.63
C LEU A 433 4.45 4.41 -7.14
N LEU A 434 3.74 4.05 -8.20
CA LEU A 434 2.71 4.88 -8.82
C LEU A 434 1.28 4.52 -8.40
N LEU A 435 1.05 3.30 -7.92
CA LEU A 435 -0.28 2.80 -7.62
C LEU A 435 -0.38 2.25 -6.19
N CYS A 436 0.28 1.13 -5.91
CA CYS A 436 0.01 0.35 -4.70
C CYS A 436 0.39 1.08 -3.41
N SER A 437 1.51 1.80 -3.40
CA SER A 437 1.97 2.55 -2.21
C SER A 437 1.11 3.78 -1.86
N ASP A 438 0.21 4.20 -2.73
CA ASP A 438 -0.72 5.31 -2.49
C ASP A 438 -2.14 4.85 -2.14
N LEU A 439 -2.40 3.54 -2.16
CA LEU A 439 -3.68 2.92 -1.85
C LEU A 439 -3.54 1.96 -0.66
N LYS A 440 -4.64 1.71 0.04
CA LYS A 440 -4.69 0.76 1.14
C LYS A 440 -5.11 -0.63 0.65
N GLY A 441 -4.41 -1.64 1.13
CA GLY A 441 -4.74 -3.04 0.89
C GLY A 441 -4.01 -3.64 -0.31
N PHE A 442 -4.24 -4.91 -0.52
CA PHE A 442 -3.64 -5.65 -1.62
C PHE A 442 -4.37 -5.38 -2.93
N ILE A 443 -3.61 -5.11 -3.98
CA ILE A 443 -4.10 -4.97 -5.35
C ILE A 443 -3.64 -6.19 -6.13
N GLU A 444 -4.60 -7.02 -6.50
CA GLU A 444 -4.37 -8.22 -7.29
C GLU A 444 -3.93 -7.84 -8.70
N ASP A 445 -2.86 -8.49 -9.18
CA ASP A 445 -2.34 -8.35 -10.54
C ASP A 445 -2.07 -6.87 -10.92
N ALA A 446 -1.40 -6.15 -10.01
CA ALA A 446 -1.23 -4.69 -10.10
C ALA A 446 -0.40 -4.24 -11.31
N ASP A 447 0.53 -5.06 -11.80
CA ASP A 447 1.35 -4.77 -12.97
C ASP A 447 0.55 -4.79 -14.28
N SER A 448 -0.55 -5.56 -14.34
CA SER A 448 -1.42 -5.63 -15.53
C SER A 448 -1.99 -4.27 -15.96
N TYR A 449 -2.25 -3.38 -14.99
CA TYR A 449 -2.70 -2.02 -15.27
C TYR A 449 -1.70 -1.15 -16.07
N PHE A 450 -0.43 -1.55 -16.09
CA PHE A 450 0.63 -0.83 -16.78
C PHE A 450 1.00 -1.42 -18.15
N HIS A 451 0.61 -2.67 -18.39
CA HIS A 451 0.89 -3.35 -19.66
C HIS A 451 -0.17 -3.09 -20.73
N HIS A 452 -1.41 -2.81 -20.33
CA HIS A 452 -2.58 -2.65 -21.21
C HIS A 452 -3.17 -1.24 -21.16
N HIS A 453 -2.34 -0.21 -21.22
CA HIS A 453 -2.75 1.19 -21.04
C HIS A 453 -3.66 1.76 -22.14
N ASN A 454 -3.79 1.09 -23.28
CA ASN A 454 -4.74 1.46 -24.33
C ASN A 454 -6.03 0.64 -24.29
N ASP A 455 -6.15 -0.31 -23.37
CA ASP A 455 -7.34 -1.12 -23.19
C ASP A 455 -8.37 -0.36 -22.33
N THR A 456 -9.52 -0.10 -22.94
CA THR A 456 -10.62 0.61 -22.27
C THR A 456 -11.20 -0.17 -21.09
N LEU A 457 -11.17 -1.51 -21.16
CA LEU A 457 -11.63 -2.35 -20.04
C LEU A 457 -10.70 -2.24 -18.85
N MET A 458 -9.39 -2.27 -19.08
CA MET A 458 -8.40 -2.11 -18.01
C MET A 458 -8.44 -0.69 -17.42
N ALA A 459 -8.63 0.33 -18.25
CA ALA A 459 -8.81 1.70 -17.78
C ALA A 459 -10.09 1.84 -16.92
N SER A 460 -11.17 1.18 -17.30
CA SER A 460 -12.41 1.14 -16.54
C SER A 460 -12.25 0.39 -15.21
N ASP A 461 -11.55 -0.76 -15.20
CA ASP A 461 -11.28 -1.51 -13.97
C ASP A 461 -10.38 -0.72 -13.01
N LEU A 462 -9.40 0.01 -13.54
CA LEU A 462 -8.54 0.89 -12.75
C LEU A 462 -9.33 2.05 -12.12
N ASP A 463 -10.31 2.60 -12.85
CA ASP A 463 -11.20 3.63 -12.30
C ASP A 463 -12.13 3.06 -11.22
N LEU A 464 -12.65 1.84 -11.41
CA LEU A 464 -13.37 1.10 -10.37
C LEU A 464 -12.52 0.89 -9.12
N LEU A 465 -11.24 0.55 -9.29
CA LEU A 465 -10.30 0.45 -8.19
C LEU A 465 -10.17 1.77 -7.43
N MET A 466 -10.05 2.90 -8.15
CA MET A 466 -9.97 4.24 -7.55
C MET A 466 -11.25 4.64 -6.80
N LEU A 467 -12.40 4.18 -7.24
CA LEU A 467 -13.68 4.41 -6.56
C LEU A 467 -13.80 3.61 -5.26
N VAL A 468 -13.30 2.37 -5.27
CA VAL A 468 -13.44 1.42 -4.14
C VAL A 468 -12.37 1.62 -3.09
N GLN A 469 -11.12 1.85 -3.49
CA GLN A 469 -9.98 2.02 -2.58
C GLN A 469 -9.97 3.42 -1.95
N GLY A 470 -10.83 3.62 -0.93
CA GLY A 470 -11.09 4.93 -0.34
C GLY A 470 -10.00 5.51 0.56
N TRP A 471 -8.98 4.75 0.96
CA TRP A 471 -7.90 5.24 1.81
C TRP A 471 -7.00 6.22 1.07
N ARG A 472 -6.51 7.24 1.81
CA ARG A 472 -5.63 8.30 1.33
C ARG A 472 -4.34 8.28 2.12
N ARG A 473 -3.21 8.18 1.42
CA ARG A 473 -1.89 8.37 2.02
C ARG A 473 -1.72 9.78 2.60
N TYR A 474 -2.38 10.74 1.98
CA TYR A 474 -2.29 12.15 2.33
C TYR A 474 -3.67 12.69 2.73
N GLU A 475 -3.81 13.09 3.99
CA GLU A 475 -5.04 13.68 4.52
C GLU A 475 -5.05 15.19 4.32
N TRP A 476 -6.13 15.70 3.73
CA TRP A 476 -6.31 17.15 3.50
C TRP A 476 -6.21 17.96 4.80
N GLU A 477 -6.84 17.53 5.87
CA GLU A 477 -6.83 18.25 7.16
C GLU A 477 -5.43 18.41 7.74
N THR A 478 -4.59 17.40 7.61
CA THR A 478 -3.19 17.46 8.03
C THR A 478 -2.36 18.34 7.07
N MET A 479 -2.60 18.24 5.78
CA MET A 479 -1.87 19.03 4.77
C MET A 479 -2.19 20.52 4.84
N SER A 480 -3.45 20.87 5.09
CA SER A 480 -3.92 22.26 5.24
C SER A 480 -3.55 22.90 6.58
N GLY A 481 -2.96 22.13 7.50
CA GLY A 481 -2.62 22.61 8.84
C GLY A 481 -3.80 22.68 9.82
N ARG A 482 -4.98 22.22 9.44
CA ARG A 482 -6.15 22.15 10.32
C ARG A 482 -5.98 21.12 11.44
N LYS A 483 -5.34 20.01 11.13
CA LYS A 483 -4.92 18.99 12.09
C LYS A 483 -3.43 19.14 12.34
N PRO A 484 -2.99 19.35 13.60
CA PRO A 484 -1.57 19.50 13.88
C PRO A 484 -0.83 18.20 13.59
N TYR A 485 0.34 18.33 12.94
CA TYR A 485 1.25 17.21 12.73
C TYR A 485 2.28 17.17 13.87
N SER A 486 2.38 16.03 14.53
CA SER A 486 3.41 15.76 15.52
C SER A 486 4.36 14.70 15.00
N ARG A 487 5.64 15.07 14.86
CA ARG A 487 6.68 14.11 14.50
C ARG A 487 7.08 13.31 15.74
N ARG A 488 6.81 12.02 15.73
CA ARG A 488 7.19 11.09 16.80
C ARG A 488 8.59 10.52 16.61
N TYR A 489 8.95 10.25 15.35
CA TYR A 489 10.21 9.62 14.98
C TYR A 489 11.03 10.57 14.12
N ALA A 490 12.23 10.93 14.58
CA ALA A 490 13.18 11.71 13.80
C ALA A 490 13.81 10.84 12.70
N PRO A 491 14.09 11.39 11.50
CA PRO A 491 14.87 10.69 10.49
C PRO A 491 16.29 10.41 10.99
N GLU A 492 16.77 9.21 10.75
CA GLU A 492 18.16 8.83 11.03
C GLU A 492 19.04 9.16 9.83
N LYS A 493 20.12 9.90 10.06
CA LYS A 493 21.06 10.33 9.00
C LYS A 493 22.12 9.29 8.67
N GLY A 494 22.27 8.27 9.51
CA GLY A 494 23.24 7.19 9.35
C GLY A 494 23.11 6.18 10.46
N LEU A 495 23.89 5.11 10.38
CA LEU A 495 23.99 4.14 11.45
C LEU A 495 24.64 4.81 12.66
N MET A 496 23.98 4.77 13.80
CA MET A 496 24.46 5.31 15.07
C MET A 496 24.45 4.21 16.12
N ILE A 497 25.43 4.27 17.00
CA ILE A 497 25.48 3.44 18.20
C ILE A 497 25.27 4.38 19.39
N ASP A 498 24.16 4.21 20.09
CA ASP A 498 23.86 4.95 21.31
C ASP A 498 24.29 4.11 22.51
N GLY A 499 25.01 4.73 23.43
CA GLY A 499 25.45 4.07 24.65
C GLY A 499 25.54 5.06 25.80
N TYR A 500 25.54 4.53 27.03
CA TYR A 500 25.75 5.30 28.23
C TYR A 500 27.09 4.92 28.84
N VAL A 501 27.90 5.92 29.18
CA VAL A 501 29.10 5.71 29.98
C VAL A 501 28.70 5.78 31.46
N ILE A 502 28.74 4.64 32.14
CA ILE A 502 28.52 4.57 33.58
C ILE A 502 29.90 4.75 34.23
N SER A 503 30.13 5.89 34.83
CA SER A 503 31.37 6.17 35.59
C SER A 503 31.00 6.75 36.93
N ASN A 504 31.65 6.23 37.98
CA ASN A 504 31.56 6.80 39.34
C ASN A 504 32.40 8.10 39.52
N GLN A 505 33.11 8.51 38.48
CA GLN A 505 33.84 9.76 38.41
C GLN A 505 33.51 10.45 37.08
N VAL A 506 32.92 11.64 37.17
CA VAL A 506 32.70 12.50 36.00
C VAL A 506 34.06 13.12 35.63
N PRO A 507 34.65 12.81 34.47
CA PRO A 507 35.90 13.46 34.09
C PRO A 507 35.60 14.90 33.71
N ASN A 508 36.09 15.85 34.49
CA ASN A 508 36.06 17.25 34.10
C ASN A 508 36.74 17.44 32.73
N GLY A 509 35.95 17.67 31.69
CA GLY A 509 36.40 18.23 30.42
C GLY A 509 37.30 17.36 29.53
N LYS A 510 37.29 16.03 29.68
CA LYS A 510 38.07 15.13 28.80
C LYS A 510 37.19 14.39 27.82
N SER A 511 37.54 14.48 26.54
CA SER A 511 36.97 13.67 25.50
C SER A 511 37.35 12.20 25.70
N ILE A 512 36.36 11.30 25.61
CA ILE A 512 36.61 9.86 25.62
C ILE A 512 36.91 9.44 24.19
N PHE A 513 38.14 8.94 23.96
CA PHE A 513 38.49 8.35 22.66
C PHE A 513 38.34 6.83 22.78
N PHE A 514 37.55 6.26 21.91
CA PHE A 514 37.53 4.82 21.71
C PHE A 514 38.67 4.50 20.73
N ALA A 515 39.68 3.74 21.16
CA ALA A 515 40.70 3.23 20.28
C ALA A 515 40.08 2.13 19.38
N ASP A 516 40.18 2.35 18.07
CA ASP A 516 39.67 1.44 17.06
C ASP A 516 40.70 0.35 16.79
N ASP A 517 40.47 -0.84 17.36
CA ASP A 517 41.29 -2.02 17.07
C ASP A 517 40.83 -2.80 15.82
N TYR A 518 39.87 -2.24 15.05
CA TYR A 518 39.37 -2.83 13.81
C TYR A 518 39.59 -1.92 12.59
N PRO A 519 40.54 -2.27 11.71
CA PRO A 519 41.03 -1.37 10.65
C PRO A 519 40.17 -1.30 9.38
N ARG A 520 38.85 -1.47 9.40
CA ARG A 520 38.03 -1.44 8.15
C ARG A 520 36.60 -0.92 8.27
N ILE A 521 36.29 0.01 9.16
CA ILE A 521 35.02 0.73 9.07
C ILE A 521 35.34 2.19 8.71
N PRO A 522 35.08 2.63 7.45
CA PRO A 522 35.27 4.03 7.10
C PRO A 522 34.26 4.90 7.84
N SER A 523 34.78 5.80 8.68
CA SER A 523 34.07 6.92 9.28
C SER A 523 32.76 6.62 10.04
N LEU A 524 32.84 5.92 11.17
CA LEU A 524 31.84 6.04 12.22
C LEU A 524 32.03 7.40 12.90
N LYS A 525 31.18 8.39 12.65
CA LYS A 525 31.09 9.58 13.50
C LYS A 525 30.29 9.21 14.73
N MET A 526 30.95 9.12 15.86
CA MET A 526 30.29 9.01 17.15
C MET A 526 30.03 10.40 17.74
N ASP A 527 28.77 10.80 17.84
CA ASP A 527 28.37 11.93 18.69
C ASP A 527 28.09 11.40 20.11
N VAL A 528 28.99 11.66 21.01
CA VAL A 528 28.80 11.33 22.42
C VAL A 528 28.18 12.54 23.11
N SER A 529 26.90 12.46 23.46
CA SER A 529 26.28 13.45 24.35
C SER A 529 26.42 13.01 25.80
N LEU A 530 27.20 13.74 26.58
CA LEU A 530 27.26 13.59 28.04
C LEU A 530 26.06 14.34 28.65
N ARG A 531 25.07 13.61 29.17
CA ARG A 531 24.11 14.20 30.12
C ARG A 531 24.67 13.97 31.53
N GLY A 532 25.17 15.03 32.14
CA GLY A 532 25.37 15.05 33.58
C GLY A 532 24.02 15.24 34.27
N GLU A 533 23.70 14.39 35.21
CA GLU A 533 22.74 14.71 36.26
C GLU A 533 23.43 15.55 37.34
#